data_85f82c99135b094156f23c2d0ebaf298
#
_entry.id   85f82c99135b094156f23c2d0ebaf298
#
_cell.length_a   1.000
_cell.length_b   1.000
_cell.length_c   1.000
_cell.angle_alpha   90.00
_cell.angle_beta   90.00
_cell.angle_gamma   90.00
#
_symmetry.space_group_name_H-M   'P 1'
#
loop_
_entity.id
_entity.type
_entity.pdbx_description
1 polymer ?
#
loop_
_entity_poly.entity_id
_entity_poly.type
_entity_poly.pdbx_seq_one_letter_code
_entity_poly.pdbx_strand_id
1 'polypeptide(L)'
;MAELVKISKTQGIASVLMNRPEAFNAFNLDLISSFAANLITLATEPDVRVIIISGEGKGFCAGGDLKWALAFPQGPSAAFHELAARFHQAVLEIRRMPKPVIAAINGIAAGAGFSLALACDFRVMAESAVLLQAYTSNGLCIDGGGSFTLPRLAGLARAMEIMAFDKPISSAQALAWGLVTRVVSDGAAIEQATLMARELAGISAHAFGWSKRLLTDSFDSSFETHIERERRGLSNCAAHPDGKEGLKAFAEKRKPVFNPE
;
A
#
# COMPACT_ATOMS: atom_id res chain seq x y z
N MET A 1 -15.44 -3.89 22.94
CA MET A 1 -14.02 -3.66 22.56
C MET A 1 -14.00 -2.57 21.51
N ALA A 2 -13.02 -1.67 21.52
CA ALA A 2 -12.89 -0.65 20.49
C ALA A 2 -12.61 -1.32 19.14
N GLU A 3 -13.14 -0.74 18.06
CA GLU A 3 -12.90 -1.21 16.69
C GLU A 3 -11.44 -0.97 16.32
N LEU A 4 -10.68 -2.05 16.05
CA LEU A 4 -9.23 -1.97 15.78
C LEU A 4 -8.91 -1.40 14.40
N VAL A 5 -9.84 -1.51 13.44
CA VAL A 5 -9.73 -0.95 12.10
C VAL A 5 -11.03 -0.26 11.77
N LYS A 6 -10.99 1.05 11.59
CA LYS A 6 -12.16 1.85 11.19
C LYS A 6 -12.26 1.89 9.67
N ILE A 7 -13.45 1.58 9.15
CA ILE A 7 -13.73 1.64 7.71
C ILE A 7 -14.78 2.73 7.46
N SER A 8 -14.48 3.62 6.54
CA SER A 8 -15.47 4.56 6.00
C SER A 8 -15.48 4.49 4.47
N LYS A 9 -16.67 4.60 3.87
CA LYS A 9 -16.83 4.52 2.41
C LYS A 9 -17.61 5.73 1.93
N THR A 10 -17.08 6.42 0.94
CA THR A 10 -17.73 7.60 0.34
C THR A 10 -17.32 7.70 -1.12
N GLN A 11 -18.30 7.77 -2.03
CA GLN A 11 -18.07 8.01 -3.47
C GLN A 11 -17.05 7.05 -4.11
N GLY A 12 -17.14 5.76 -3.79
CA GLY A 12 -16.23 4.74 -4.33
C GLY A 12 -14.85 4.70 -3.67
N ILE A 13 -14.61 5.48 -2.62
CA ILE A 13 -13.37 5.52 -1.88
C ILE A 13 -13.58 4.86 -0.51
N ALA A 14 -12.78 3.85 -0.18
CA ALA A 14 -12.74 3.26 1.14
C ALA A 14 -11.51 3.76 1.91
N SER A 15 -11.71 4.34 3.09
CA SER A 15 -10.65 4.69 4.02
C SER A 15 -10.55 3.61 5.09
N VAL A 16 -9.34 3.07 5.26
CA VAL A 16 -8.98 2.00 6.21
C VAL A 16 -8.02 2.60 7.22
N LEU A 17 -8.50 2.87 8.42
CA LEU A 17 -7.71 3.47 9.49
C LEU A 17 -7.36 2.43 10.55
N MET A 18 -6.08 2.16 10.73
CA MET A 18 -5.57 1.39 11.87
C MET A 18 -5.86 2.19 13.14
N ASN A 19 -6.50 1.60 14.14
CA ASN A 19 -7.02 2.31 15.31
C ASN A 19 -6.49 1.72 16.63
N ARG A 20 -5.18 1.85 16.81
CA ARG A 20 -4.46 1.54 18.05
C ARG A 20 -3.44 2.66 18.35
N PRO A 21 -3.92 3.93 18.47
CA PRO A 21 -3.06 5.11 18.52
C PRO A 21 -2.12 5.15 19.72
N GLU A 22 -2.48 4.53 20.86
CA GLU A 22 -1.66 4.40 22.06
C GLU A 22 -0.37 3.59 21.84
N ALA A 23 -0.34 2.73 20.82
CA ALA A 23 0.82 1.96 20.39
C ALA A 23 1.31 2.39 18.99
N PHE A 24 1.01 3.63 18.54
CA PHE A 24 1.33 4.12 17.19
C PHE A 24 0.90 3.13 16.10
N ASN A 25 -0.23 2.47 16.28
CA ASN A 25 -0.80 1.47 15.36
C ASN A 25 0.14 0.27 15.09
N ALA A 26 1.01 -0.07 16.05
CA ALA A 26 1.84 -1.26 15.96
C ALA A 26 0.97 -2.53 15.89
N PHE A 27 1.35 -3.47 15.02
CA PHE A 27 0.64 -4.71 14.78
C PHE A 27 0.85 -5.72 15.92
N ASN A 28 -0.23 -6.04 16.60
CA ASN A 28 -0.43 -7.32 17.29
C ASN A 28 -1.29 -8.23 16.42
N LEU A 29 -1.53 -9.46 16.85
CA LEU A 29 -2.28 -10.43 16.05
C LEU A 29 -3.72 -9.98 15.75
N ASP A 30 -4.38 -9.32 16.71
CA ASP A 30 -5.77 -8.88 16.56
C ASP A 30 -5.89 -7.75 15.50
N LEU A 31 -5.03 -6.72 15.60
CA LEU A 31 -5.03 -5.62 14.65
C LEU A 31 -4.70 -6.10 13.24
N ILE A 32 -3.65 -6.90 13.07
CA ILE A 32 -3.24 -7.34 11.72
C ILE A 32 -4.26 -8.31 11.11
N SER A 33 -4.88 -9.18 11.91
CA SER A 33 -5.93 -10.08 11.42
C SER A 33 -7.16 -9.31 10.96
N SER A 34 -7.61 -8.32 11.75
CA SER A 34 -8.71 -7.44 11.36
C SER A 34 -8.36 -6.63 10.11
N PHE A 35 -7.15 -6.07 10.02
CA PHE A 35 -6.69 -5.30 8.89
C PHE A 35 -6.67 -6.14 7.59
N ALA A 36 -6.10 -7.35 7.64
CA ALA A 36 -6.06 -8.26 6.50
C ALA A 36 -7.47 -8.67 6.04
N ALA A 37 -8.35 -9.03 6.98
CA ALA A 37 -9.74 -9.41 6.68
C ALA A 37 -10.50 -8.28 5.98
N ASN A 38 -10.36 -7.03 6.45
CA ASN A 38 -10.98 -5.88 5.82
C ASN A 38 -10.46 -5.63 4.40
N LEU A 39 -9.15 -5.76 4.16
CA LEU A 39 -8.58 -5.61 2.82
C LEU A 39 -9.08 -6.68 1.86
N ILE A 40 -9.19 -7.94 2.29
CA ILE A 40 -9.75 -9.05 1.51
C ILE A 40 -11.19 -8.73 1.10
N THR A 41 -12.01 -8.26 2.04
CA THR A 41 -13.40 -7.85 1.75
C THR A 41 -13.45 -6.70 0.75
N LEU A 42 -12.70 -5.62 0.99
CA LEU A 42 -12.67 -4.45 0.13
C LEU A 42 -12.14 -4.73 -1.28
N ALA A 43 -11.27 -5.73 -1.43
CA ALA A 43 -10.73 -6.14 -2.73
C ALA A 43 -11.83 -6.58 -3.71
N THR A 44 -12.89 -7.22 -3.20
CA THR A 44 -13.99 -7.77 -4.00
C THR A 44 -15.25 -6.90 -4.03
N GLU A 45 -15.34 -5.86 -3.19
CA GLU A 45 -16.52 -4.98 -3.16
C GLU A 45 -16.63 -4.14 -4.45
N PRO A 46 -17.72 -4.26 -5.23
CA PRO A 46 -17.85 -3.57 -6.51
C PRO A 46 -17.94 -2.05 -6.38
N ASP A 47 -18.54 -1.55 -5.29
CA ASP A 47 -18.71 -0.12 -5.04
C ASP A 47 -17.43 0.58 -4.57
N VAL A 48 -16.37 -0.17 -4.25
CA VAL A 48 -15.06 0.38 -3.85
C VAL A 48 -14.14 0.41 -5.05
N ARG A 49 -13.66 1.58 -5.42
CA ARG A 49 -12.77 1.83 -6.56
C ARG A 49 -11.33 2.12 -6.13
N VAL A 50 -11.16 2.79 -5.01
CA VAL A 50 -9.84 3.19 -4.46
C VAL A 50 -9.83 2.95 -2.95
N ILE A 51 -8.68 2.54 -2.42
CA ILE A 51 -8.49 2.34 -0.99
C ILE A 51 -7.42 3.32 -0.48
N ILE A 52 -7.71 3.98 0.65
CA ILE A 52 -6.75 4.79 1.40
C ILE A 52 -6.45 4.07 2.70
N ILE A 53 -5.18 3.87 3.01
CA ILE A 53 -4.71 3.29 4.27
C ILE A 53 -4.02 4.37 5.09
N SER A 54 -4.39 4.52 6.37
CA SER A 54 -3.75 5.44 7.30
C SER A 54 -3.81 4.91 8.73
N GLY A 55 -3.27 5.67 9.68
CA GLY A 55 -3.34 5.36 11.11
C GLY A 55 -4.04 6.47 11.90
N GLU A 56 -4.81 6.09 12.91
CA GLU A 56 -5.37 7.04 13.87
C GLU A 56 -4.27 7.67 14.73
N GLY A 57 -4.45 8.94 15.08
CA GLY A 57 -3.54 9.67 15.95
C GLY A 57 -2.25 10.11 15.26
N LYS A 58 -1.12 9.99 15.98
CA LYS A 58 0.17 10.61 15.59
C LYS A 58 1.07 9.71 14.73
N GLY A 59 0.71 8.47 14.45
CA GLY A 59 1.52 7.53 13.69
C GLY A 59 0.74 6.86 12.57
N PHE A 60 1.42 6.56 11.48
CA PHE A 60 0.88 5.66 10.46
C PHE A 60 0.85 4.22 11.01
N CYS A 61 2.02 3.62 11.23
CA CYS A 61 2.18 2.30 11.84
C CYS A 61 3.64 2.12 12.29
N ALA A 62 3.86 1.81 13.57
CA ALA A 62 5.20 1.62 14.14
C ALA A 62 5.76 0.20 13.93
N GLY A 63 5.10 -0.65 13.13
CA GLY A 63 5.56 -2.00 12.82
C GLY A 63 4.97 -3.08 13.70
N GLY A 64 5.69 -4.17 13.94
CA GLY A 64 5.26 -5.21 14.88
C GLY A 64 5.35 -4.76 16.33
N ASP A 65 4.37 -5.12 17.16
CA ASP A 65 4.41 -4.83 18.58
C ASP A 65 5.38 -5.76 19.29
N LEU A 66 6.59 -5.25 19.53
CA LEU A 66 7.69 -6.01 20.18
C LEU A 66 7.34 -6.45 21.60
N LYS A 67 6.54 -5.66 22.35
CA LYS A 67 6.12 -6.02 23.70
C LYS A 67 5.15 -7.21 23.66
N TRP A 68 4.22 -7.18 22.72
CA TRP A 68 3.33 -8.31 22.47
C TRP A 68 4.11 -9.56 22.06
N ALA A 69 5.08 -9.43 21.15
CA ALA A 69 5.89 -10.56 20.68
C ALA A 69 6.74 -11.17 21.80
N LEU A 70 7.33 -10.36 22.69
CA LEU A 70 8.08 -10.82 23.86
C LEU A 70 7.21 -11.55 24.89
N ALA A 71 5.94 -11.16 25.02
CA ALA A 71 4.98 -11.77 25.92
C ALA A 71 4.24 -12.99 25.29
N PHE A 72 4.52 -13.34 24.05
CA PHE A 72 3.85 -14.44 23.36
C PHE A 72 4.22 -15.79 23.99
N PRO A 73 3.24 -16.67 24.31
CA PRO A 73 3.50 -17.90 25.08
C PRO A 73 4.54 -18.83 24.48
N GLN A 74 4.61 -18.94 23.16
CA GLN A 74 5.56 -19.78 22.42
C GLN A 74 6.86 -19.04 22.05
N GLY A 75 7.05 -17.83 22.56
CA GLY A 75 8.20 -16.98 22.35
C GLY A 75 8.16 -16.15 21.06
N PRO A 76 9.14 -15.22 20.91
CA PRO A 76 9.13 -14.23 19.82
C PRO A 76 9.19 -14.84 18.42
N SER A 77 9.84 -15.98 18.24
CA SER A 77 9.92 -16.66 16.93
C SER A 77 8.54 -17.08 16.44
N ALA A 78 7.75 -17.72 17.29
CA ALA A 78 6.38 -18.11 16.98
C ALA A 78 5.48 -16.88 16.78
N ALA A 79 5.63 -15.86 17.63
CA ALA A 79 4.90 -14.60 17.52
C ALA A 79 5.08 -13.94 16.15
N PHE A 80 6.33 -13.76 15.72
CA PHE A 80 6.64 -13.17 14.42
C PHE A 80 6.23 -14.05 13.24
N HIS A 81 6.31 -15.38 13.37
CA HIS A 81 5.84 -16.29 12.34
C HIS A 81 4.33 -16.09 12.08
N GLU A 82 3.51 -16.05 13.12
CA GLU A 82 2.06 -15.82 12.98
C GLU A 82 1.73 -14.41 12.50
N LEU A 83 2.41 -13.40 13.08
CA LEU A 83 2.21 -12.01 12.69
C LEU A 83 2.53 -11.79 11.21
N ALA A 84 3.68 -12.29 10.75
CA ALA A 84 4.10 -12.20 9.36
C ALA A 84 3.14 -12.92 8.42
N ALA A 85 2.62 -14.09 8.79
CA ALA A 85 1.64 -14.82 7.97
C ALA A 85 0.38 -13.98 7.69
N ARG A 86 -0.15 -13.27 8.71
CA ARG A 86 -1.30 -12.37 8.56
C ARG A 86 -0.94 -11.10 7.79
N PHE A 87 0.21 -10.53 8.10
CA PHE A 87 0.70 -9.33 7.41
C PHE A 87 0.92 -9.58 5.92
N HIS A 88 1.51 -10.71 5.56
CA HIS A 88 1.73 -11.07 4.16
C HIS A 88 0.42 -11.26 3.38
N GLN A 89 -0.66 -11.74 4.01
CA GLN A 89 -1.99 -11.75 3.38
C GLN A 89 -2.44 -10.34 3.00
N ALA A 90 -2.33 -9.37 3.92
CA ALA A 90 -2.68 -7.97 3.63
C ALA A 90 -1.83 -7.38 2.50
N VAL A 91 -0.52 -7.60 2.52
CA VAL A 91 0.40 -7.13 1.46
C VAL A 91 0.08 -7.74 0.11
N LEU A 92 -0.23 -9.04 0.07
CA LEU A 92 -0.61 -9.73 -1.17
C LEU A 92 -1.92 -9.18 -1.73
N GLU A 93 -2.91 -8.86 -0.89
CA GLU A 93 -4.14 -8.22 -1.34
C GLU A 93 -3.88 -6.83 -1.93
N ILE A 94 -3.09 -6.00 -1.26
CA ILE A 94 -2.70 -4.67 -1.78
C ILE A 94 -2.07 -4.80 -3.18
N ARG A 95 -1.19 -5.76 -3.38
CA ARG A 95 -0.49 -5.95 -4.67
C ARG A 95 -1.38 -6.52 -5.77
N ARG A 96 -2.34 -7.39 -5.42
CA ARG A 96 -3.13 -8.17 -6.40
C ARG A 96 -4.47 -7.56 -6.76
N MET A 97 -5.09 -6.82 -5.83
CA MET A 97 -6.39 -6.21 -6.12
C MET A 97 -6.30 -5.24 -7.31
N PRO A 98 -7.30 -5.24 -8.21
CA PRO A 98 -7.31 -4.36 -9.39
C PRO A 98 -7.72 -2.92 -9.05
N LYS A 99 -7.46 -2.48 -7.81
CA LYS A 99 -7.83 -1.16 -7.29
C LYS A 99 -6.58 -0.41 -6.86
N PRO A 100 -6.49 0.91 -7.09
CA PRO A 100 -5.44 1.74 -6.51
C PRO A 100 -5.49 1.72 -4.98
N VAL A 101 -4.33 1.60 -4.35
CA VAL A 101 -4.17 1.68 -2.90
C VAL A 101 -3.19 2.80 -2.56
N ILE A 102 -3.62 3.73 -1.72
CA ILE A 102 -2.84 4.91 -1.31
C ILE A 102 -2.50 4.82 0.16
N ALA A 103 -1.23 4.91 0.52
CA ALA A 103 -0.83 5.13 1.91
C ALA A 103 -0.85 6.64 2.21
N ALA A 104 -1.69 7.05 3.17
CA ALA A 104 -1.68 8.40 3.75
C ALA A 104 -0.85 8.39 5.03
N ILE A 105 0.44 8.72 4.89
CA ILE A 105 1.45 8.60 5.95
C ILE A 105 1.41 9.85 6.81
N ASN A 106 0.62 9.80 7.87
CA ASN A 106 0.34 10.92 8.78
C ASN A 106 1.38 11.09 9.90
N GLY A 107 2.35 10.17 10.01
CA GLY A 107 3.40 10.19 11.03
C GLY A 107 4.38 9.05 10.82
N ILE A 108 4.94 8.50 11.89
CA ILE A 108 5.94 7.43 11.77
C ILE A 108 5.38 6.19 11.05
N ALA A 109 6.16 5.70 10.07
CA ALA A 109 5.97 4.41 9.41
C ALA A 109 7.25 3.60 9.56
N ALA A 110 7.27 2.65 10.51
CA ALA A 110 8.46 1.91 10.89
C ALA A 110 8.25 0.39 10.78
N GLY A 111 9.31 -0.38 10.53
CA GLY A 111 9.25 -1.83 10.45
C GLY A 111 8.19 -2.32 9.46
N ALA A 112 7.24 -3.14 9.92
CA ALA A 112 6.12 -3.58 9.09
C ALA A 112 5.28 -2.40 8.55
N GLY A 113 5.20 -1.26 9.25
CA GLY A 113 4.56 -0.04 8.76
C GLY A 113 5.32 0.59 7.59
N PHE A 114 6.64 0.55 7.60
CA PHE A 114 7.47 0.94 6.46
C PHE A 114 7.21 0.04 5.25
N SER A 115 7.25 -1.27 5.44
CA SER A 115 6.97 -2.25 4.39
C SER A 115 5.54 -2.13 3.85
N LEU A 116 4.55 -1.89 4.71
CA LEU A 116 3.15 -1.63 4.32
C LEU A 116 3.02 -0.39 3.44
N ALA A 117 3.67 0.71 3.84
CA ALA A 117 3.65 1.94 3.04
C ALA A 117 4.25 1.70 1.64
N LEU A 118 5.37 0.97 1.55
CA LEU A 118 6.00 0.64 0.27
C LEU A 118 5.19 -0.36 -0.58
N ALA A 119 4.34 -1.17 0.04
CA ALA A 119 3.47 -2.11 -0.68
C ALA A 119 2.29 -1.42 -1.39
N CYS A 120 1.90 -0.22 -0.94
CA CYS A 120 0.84 0.57 -1.57
C CYS A 120 1.29 1.12 -2.93
N ASP A 121 0.34 1.36 -3.84
CA ASP A 121 0.64 1.88 -5.18
C ASP A 121 1.13 3.34 -5.12
N PHE A 122 0.51 4.14 -4.26
CA PHE A 122 0.84 5.55 -4.07
C PHE A 122 1.06 5.86 -2.58
N ARG A 123 1.85 6.90 -2.29
CA ARG A 123 2.18 7.33 -0.93
C ARG A 123 2.13 8.85 -0.84
N VAL A 124 1.26 9.35 0.04
CA VAL A 124 1.17 10.77 0.41
C VAL A 124 1.68 10.90 1.83
N MET A 125 2.72 11.66 2.06
CA MET A 125 3.44 11.72 3.34
C MET A 125 3.41 13.14 3.92
N ALA A 126 3.10 13.26 5.20
CA ALA A 126 3.19 14.52 5.93
C ALA A 126 4.65 14.96 6.08
N GLU A 127 4.91 16.29 6.13
CA GLU A 127 6.27 16.85 6.22
C GLU A 127 7.05 16.35 7.43
N SER A 128 6.42 16.27 8.61
CA SER A 128 7.04 15.78 9.84
C SER A 128 7.06 14.26 9.97
N ALA A 129 6.41 13.53 9.05
CA ALA A 129 6.40 12.07 9.08
C ALA A 129 7.79 11.50 8.78
N VAL A 130 8.03 10.29 9.25
CA VAL A 130 9.32 9.60 9.12
C VAL A 130 9.10 8.19 8.64
N LEU A 131 9.90 7.77 7.66
CA LEU A 131 10.05 6.37 7.29
C LEU A 131 11.27 5.78 8.00
N LEU A 132 11.13 4.59 8.58
CA LEU A 132 12.22 3.90 9.28
C LEU A 132 12.11 2.40 9.02
N GLN A 133 13.18 1.79 8.54
CA GLN A 133 13.22 0.37 8.26
C GLN A 133 13.07 -0.47 9.56
N ALA A 134 13.76 -0.07 10.65
CA ALA A 134 13.58 -0.53 12.04
C ALA A 134 13.67 -2.07 12.25
N TYR A 135 14.33 -2.81 11.37
CA TYR A 135 14.53 -4.25 11.54
C TYR A 135 15.95 -4.57 11.98
N THR A 136 16.96 -4.11 11.24
CA THR A 136 18.37 -4.48 11.52
C THR A 136 18.87 -3.95 12.84
N SER A 137 18.42 -2.77 13.27
CA SER A 137 18.69 -2.21 14.61
C SER A 137 18.10 -3.06 15.75
N ASN A 138 17.07 -3.88 15.46
CA ASN A 138 16.46 -4.81 16.41
C ASN A 138 16.92 -6.27 16.21
N GLY A 139 17.94 -6.52 15.37
CA GLY A 139 18.44 -7.86 15.08
C GLY A 139 17.46 -8.71 14.24
N LEU A 140 16.54 -8.06 13.53
CA LEU A 140 15.53 -8.70 12.68
C LEU A 140 15.83 -8.45 11.20
N CYS A 141 15.28 -9.29 10.33
CA CYS A 141 15.32 -9.05 8.88
C CYS A 141 14.03 -8.39 8.41
N ILE A 142 14.13 -7.58 7.34
CA ILE A 142 12.99 -6.93 6.70
C ILE A 142 11.99 -7.97 6.17
N ASP A 143 10.68 -7.71 6.39
CA ASP A 143 9.57 -8.54 5.92
C ASP A 143 8.48 -7.73 5.18
N GLY A 144 7.30 -8.33 5.01
CA GLY A 144 6.16 -7.67 4.35
C GLY A 144 6.44 -7.23 2.92
N GLY A 145 7.37 -7.90 2.23
CA GLY A 145 7.77 -7.54 0.88
C GLY A 145 8.67 -6.29 0.79
N GLY A 146 9.10 -5.73 1.92
CA GLY A 146 10.00 -4.57 1.94
C GLY A 146 11.31 -4.84 1.20
N SER A 147 11.90 -6.04 1.36
CA SER A 147 13.10 -6.46 0.63
C SER A 147 12.89 -6.60 -0.87
N PHE A 148 11.66 -6.77 -1.33
CA PHE A 148 11.31 -6.82 -2.74
C PHE A 148 11.00 -5.42 -3.30
N THR A 149 10.23 -4.60 -2.58
CA THR A 149 9.76 -3.29 -3.06
C THR A 149 10.83 -2.20 -2.95
N LEU A 150 11.57 -2.15 -1.85
CA LEU A 150 12.56 -1.11 -1.59
C LEU A 150 13.63 -0.98 -2.69
N PRO A 151 14.32 -2.07 -3.12
CA PRO A 151 15.32 -1.96 -4.19
C PRO A 151 14.72 -1.61 -5.56
N ARG A 152 13.44 -1.89 -5.79
CA ARG A 152 12.72 -1.52 -7.01
C ARG A 152 12.33 -0.04 -7.04
N LEU A 153 12.13 0.57 -5.89
CA LEU A 153 11.81 2.00 -5.77
C LEU A 153 13.08 2.87 -5.74
N ALA A 154 14.07 2.51 -4.93
CA ALA A 154 15.23 3.35 -4.65
C ALA A 154 16.54 2.85 -5.26
N GLY A 155 16.52 1.71 -5.96
CA GLY A 155 17.72 1.00 -6.41
C GLY A 155 18.43 0.23 -5.29
N LEU A 156 19.22 -0.80 -5.68
CA LEU A 156 19.83 -1.73 -4.74
C LEU A 156 20.81 -1.04 -3.79
N ALA A 157 21.64 -0.12 -4.29
CA ALA A 157 22.64 0.55 -3.46
C ALA A 157 22.00 1.37 -2.32
N ARG A 158 20.94 2.12 -2.62
CA ARG A 158 20.19 2.88 -1.61
C ARG A 158 19.43 1.95 -0.65
N ALA A 159 18.87 0.87 -1.16
CA ALA A 159 18.21 -0.13 -0.33
C ALA A 159 19.18 -0.76 0.69
N MET A 160 20.41 -1.08 0.26
CA MET A 160 21.46 -1.58 1.14
C MET A 160 21.86 -0.55 2.20
N GLU A 161 22.00 0.72 1.84
CA GLU A 161 22.29 1.80 2.78
C GLU A 161 21.19 1.95 3.84
N ILE A 162 19.91 2.00 3.40
CA ILE A 162 18.76 2.11 4.31
C ILE A 162 18.71 0.92 5.26
N MET A 163 18.91 -0.29 4.75
CA MET A 163 18.87 -1.51 5.53
C MET A 163 20.04 -1.59 6.53
N ALA A 164 21.27 -1.24 6.10
CA ALA A 164 22.46 -1.40 6.91
C ALA A 164 22.57 -0.35 8.03
N PHE A 165 22.23 0.90 7.75
CA PHE A 165 22.36 1.98 8.71
C PHE A 165 21.12 2.23 9.55
N ASP A 166 19.96 1.76 9.11
CA ASP A 166 18.67 1.86 9.79
C ASP A 166 18.38 3.25 10.38
N LYS A 167 18.65 4.29 9.58
CA LYS A 167 18.43 5.70 9.96
C LYS A 167 17.05 6.17 9.57
N PRO A 168 16.45 7.08 10.35
CA PRO A 168 15.21 7.75 9.95
C PRO A 168 15.36 8.47 8.61
N ILE A 169 14.37 8.29 7.73
CA ILE A 169 14.28 8.91 6.40
C ILE A 169 13.25 10.03 6.51
N SER A 170 13.66 11.26 6.31
CA SER A 170 12.76 12.42 6.29
C SER A 170 11.85 12.39 5.06
N SER A 171 10.75 13.14 5.11
CA SER A 171 9.83 13.30 3.98
C SER A 171 10.54 13.81 2.71
N ALA A 172 11.45 14.78 2.86
CA ALA A 172 12.24 15.32 1.75
C ALA A 172 13.15 14.26 1.13
N GLN A 173 13.84 13.44 1.94
CA GLN A 173 14.65 12.31 1.45
C GLN A 173 13.77 11.24 0.78
N ALA A 174 12.63 10.92 1.39
CA ALA A 174 11.69 9.94 0.84
C ALA A 174 11.18 10.36 -0.53
N LEU A 175 10.89 11.65 -0.74
CA LEU A 175 10.50 12.19 -2.03
C LEU A 175 11.66 12.13 -3.04
N ALA A 176 12.86 12.59 -2.64
CA ALA A 176 14.03 12.59 -3.51
C ALA A 176 14.47 11.18 -3.95
N TRP A 177 14.22 10.16 -3.12
CA TRP A 177 14.57 8.77 -3.40
C TRP A 177 13.44 7.96 -4.09
N GLY A 178 12.31 8.61 -4.39
CA GLY A 178 11.16 7.94 -5.02
C GLY A 178 10.38 7.02 -4.10
N LEU A 179 10.61 7.10 -2.78
CA LEU A 179 9.89 6.29 -1.79
C LEU A 179 8.48 6.81 -1.52
N VAL A 180 8.19 8.06 -1.85
CA VAL A 180 6.84 8.65 -1.73
C VAL A 180 6.47 9.41 -2.98
N THR A 181 5.17 9.51 -3.25
CA THR A 181 4.59 10.18 -4.44
C THR A 181 4.47 11.69 -4.22
N ARG A 182 4.06 12.09 -3.01
CA ARG A 182 3.86 13.50 -2.62
C ARG A 182 4.23 13.70 -1.16
N VAL A 183 4.74 14.89 -0.86
CA VAL A 183 4.89 15.41 0.50
C VAL A 183 3.93 16.55 0.67
N VAL A 184 3.27 16.63 1.83
CA VAL A 184 2.21 17.59 2.13
C VAL A 184 2.35 18.09 3.57
N SER A 185 1.76 19.24 3.87
CA SER A 185 1.80 19.82 5.23
C SER A 185 1.23 18.86 6.26
N ASP A 186 1.68 19.00 7.50
CA ASP A 186 1.21 18.19 8.62
C ASP A 186 -0.31 18.31 8.80
N GLY A 187 -0.93 17.17 9.06
CA GLY A 187 -2.40 17.05 9.15
C GLY A 187 -3.12 16.91 7.80
N ALA A 188 -2.47 17.19 6.67
CA ALA A 188 -3.12 17.16 5.35
C ALA A 188 -3.02 15.80 4.61
N ALA A 189 -2.32 14.80 5.16
CA ALA A 189 -2.04 13.55 4.44
C ALA A 189 -3.31 12.81 3.98
N ILE A 190 -4.32 12.68 4.83
CA ILE A 190 -5.60 12.00 4.49
C ILE A 190 -6.39 12.83 3.48
N GLU A 191 -6.46 14.14 3.64
CA GLU A 191 -7.15 15.03 2.71
C GLU A 191 -6.55 14.94 1.31
N GLN A 192 -5.23 15.06 1.20
CA GLN A 192 -4.53 15.00 -0.08
C GLN A 192 -4.57 13.60 -0.71
N ALA A 193 -4.55 12.53 0.10
CA ALA A 193 -4.81 11.18 -0.36
C ALA A 193 -6.24 11.03 -0.90
N THR A 194 -7.22 11.68 -0.27
CA THR A 194 -8.61 11.68 -0.73
C THR A 194 -8.77 12.43 -2.06
N LEU A 195 -8.08 13.55 -2.26
CA LEU A 195 -8.06 14.24 -3.54
C LEU A 195 -7.45 13.37 -4.64
N MET A 196 -6.31 12.71 -4.36
CA MET A 196 -5.71 11.75 -5.29
C MET A 196 -6.65 10.56 -5.57
N ALA A 197 -7.33 10.06 -4.54
CA ALA A 197 -8.28 8.96 -4.70
C ALA A 197 -9.48 9.33 -5.60
N ARG A 198 -9.97 10.56 -5.54
CA ARG A 198 -11.04 11.05 -6.44
C ARG A 198 -10.57 11.06 -7.90
N GLU A 199 -9.34 11.48 -8.17
CA GLU A 199 -8.77 11.43 -9.52
C GLU A 199 -8.68 9.97 -10.00
N LEU A 200 -8.16 9.06 -9.16
CA LEU A 200 -8.01 7.64 -9.46
C LEU A 200 -9.35 6.90 -9.56
N ALA A 201 -10.38 7.32 -8.83
CA ALA A 201 -11.72 6.75 -8.97
C ALA A 201 -12.35 7.05 -10.35
N GLY A 202 -11.85 8.03 -11.08
CA GLY A 202 -12.29 8.37 -12.44
C GLY A 202 -11.64 7.56 -13.55
N ILE A 203 -10.60 6.76 -13.28
CA ILE A 203 -9.93 5.91 -14.30
C ILE A 203 -10.63 4.55 -14.44
N SER A 204 -10.33 3.82 -15.52
CA SER A 204 -10.77 2.43 -15.66
C SER A 204 -10.05 1.53 -14.65
N ALA A 205 -10.78 0.98 -13.69
CA ALA A 205 -10.24 0.03 -12.72
C ALA A 205 -9.72 -1.25 -13.40
N HIS A 206 -10.38 -1.68 -14.48
CA HIS A 206 -9.97 -2.84 -15.26
C HIS A 206 -8.59 -2.63 -15.92
N ALA A 207 -8.41 -1.50 -16.60
CA ALA A 207 -7.13 -1.17 -17.25
C ALA A 207 -6.02 -0.92 -16.22
N PHE A 208 -6.34 -0.26 -15.10
CA PHE A 208 -5.40 -0.08 -14.00
C PHE A 208 -4.96 -1.43 -13.43
N GLY A 209 -5.89 -2.34 -13.15
CA GLY A 209 -5.59 -3.67 -12.59
C GLY A 209 -4.67 -4.51 -13.49
N TRP A 210 -4.89 -4.47 -14.82
CA TRP A 210 -3.99 -5.10 -15.77
C TRP A 210 -2.60 -4.47 -15.76
N SER A 211 -2.51 -3.13 -15.82
CA SER A 211 -1.24 -2.42 -15.81
C SER A 211 -0.48 -2.63 -14.50
N LYS A 212 -1.16 -2.57 -13.36
CA LYS A 212 -0.57 -2.85 -12.04
C LYS A 212 0.05 -4.24 -11.98
N ARG A 213 -0.66 -5.27 -12.48
CA ARG A 213 -0.16 -6.65 -12.53
C ARG A 213 1.07 -6.75 -13.43
N LEU A 214 1.01 -6.19 -14.66
CA LEU A 214 2.13 -6.20 -15.58
C LEU A 214 3.38 -5.55 -14.98
N LEU A 215 3.25 -4.36 -14.40
CA LEU A 215 4.36 -3.67 -13.74
C LEU A 215 4.91 -4.47 -12.54
N THR A 216 4.02 -5.03 -11.74
CA THR A 216 4.39 -5.80 -10.55
C THR A 216 5.17 -7.07 -10.91
N ASP A 217 4.77 -7.75 -11.99
CA ASP A 217 5.35 -9.04 -12.43
C ASP A 217 6.49 -8.85 -13.46
N SER A 218 6.87 -7.61 -13.80
CA SER A 218 7.85 -7.32 -14.89
C SER A 218 9.24 -7.89 -14.64
N PHE A 219 9.62 -8.09 -13.39
CA PHE A 219 10.94 -8.65 -13.03
C PHE A 219 10.97 -10.19 -12.92
N ASP A 220 9.82 -10.86 -13.05
CA ASP A 220 9.67 -12.28 -12.77
C ASP A 220 9.58 -13.15 -14.05
N SER A 221 9.82 -12.56 -15.22
CA SER A 221 9.72 -13.27 -16.51
C SER A 221 10.73 -12.75 -17.53
N SER A 222 11.02 -13.56 -18.60
CA SER A 222 11.78 -13.06 -19.71
C SER A 222 11.01 -11.96 -20.45
N PHE A 223 11.73 -11.10 -21.18
CA PHE A 223 11.12 -10.02 -21.97
C PHE A 223 10.07 -10.57 -22.94
N GLU A 224 10.37 -11.66 -23.65
CA GLU A 224 9.46 -12.30 -24.63
C GLU A 224 8.16 -12.79 -23.95
N THR A 225 8.28 -13.40 -22.78
CA THR A 225 7.10 -13.82 -22.00
C THR A 225 6.30 -12.62 -21.51
N HIS A 226 6.98 -11.58 -21.09
CA HIS A 226 6.34 -10.38 -20.56
C HIS A 226 5.56 -9.62 -21.63
N ILE A 227 6.13 -9.39 -22.80
CA ILE A 227 5.47 -8.68 -23.90
C ILE A 227 4.25 -9.44 -24.45
N GLU A 228 4.24 -10.78 -24.37
CA GLU A 228 3.05 -11.57 -24.67
C GLU A 228 1.94 -11.40 -23.63
N ARG A 229 2.29 -11.21 -22.35
CA ARG A 229 1.31 -10.82 -21.32
C ARG A 229 0.73 -9.43 -21.57
N GLU A 230 1.57 -8.46 -21.98
CA GLU A 230 1.12 -7.11 -22.38
C GLU A 230 0.14 -7.18 -23.56
N ARG A 231 0.44 -7.94 -24.60
CA ARG A 231 -0.44 -8.13 -25.74
C ARG A 231 -1.82 -8.66 -25.34
N ARG A 232 -1.85 -9.67 -24.45
CA ARG A 232 -3.09 -10.22 -23.90
C ARG A 232 -3.84 -9.19 -23.05
N GLY A 233 -3.13 -8.47 -22.20
CA GLY A 233 -3.69 -7.42 -21.35
C GLY A 233 -4.34 -6.30 -22.18
N LEU A 234 -3.63 -5.80 -23.20
CA LEU A 234 -4.14 -4.75 -24.10
C LEU A 234 -5.39 -5.22 -24.84
N SER A 235 -5.38 -6.43 -25.40
CA SER A 235 -6.54 -6.99 -26.11
C SER A 235 -7.73 -7.19 -25.18
N ASN A 236 -7.50 -7.65 -23.95
CA ASN A 236 -8.54 -7.83 -22.95
C ASN A 236 -9.14 -6.49 -22.51
N CYS A 237 -8.30 -5.47 -22.27
CA CYS A 237 -8.77 -4.13 -21.95
C CYS A 237 -9.59 -3.52 -23.10
N ALA A 238 -9.18 -3.69 -24.35
CA ALA A 238 -9.92 -3.18 -25.51
C ALA A 238 -11.30 -3.85 -25.67
N ALA A 239 -11.45 -5.11 -25.27
CA ALA A 239 -12.72 -5.84 -25.30
C ALA A 239 -13.67 -5.46 -24.14
N HIS A 240 -13.14 -4.94 -23.04
CA HIS A 240 -13.90 -4.53 -21.85
C HIS A 240 -14.81 -3.33 -22.17
N PRO A 241 -15.96 -3.15 -21.48
CA PRO A 241 -16.80 -1.96 -21.61
C PRO A 241 -16.04 -0.63 -21.48
N ASP A 242 -15.16 -0.50 -20.47
CA ASP A 242 -14.30 0.67 -20.29
C ASP A 242 -13.39 0.94 -21.49
N GLY A 243 -12.80 -0.11 -22.08
CA GLY A 243 -11.96 0.03 -23.26
C GLY A 243 -12.74 0.56 -24.47
N LYS A 244 -13.94 0.03 -24.68
CA LYS A 244 -14.86 0.50 -25.74
C LYS A 244 -15.27 1.95 -25.51
N GLU A 245 -15.64 2.30 -24.27
CA GLU A 245 -15.97 3.67 -23.89
C GLU A 245 -14.78 4.62 -24.10
N GLY A 246 -13.59 4.24 -23.65
CA GLY A 246 -12.38 5.05 -23.82
C GLY A 246 -12.06 5.33 -25.28
N LEU A 247 -12.13 4.31 -26.16
CA LEU A 247 -11.92 4.46 -27.61
C LEU A 247 -13.00 5.33 -28.27
N LYS A 248 -14.26 5.16 -27.88
CA LYS A 248 -15.38 5.97 -28.37
C LYS A 248 -15.23 7.43 -27.94
N ALA A 249 -14.97 7.67 -26.66
CA ALA A 249 -14.77 9.01 -26.12
C ALA A 249 -13.62 9.75 -26.81
N PHE A 250 -12.51 9.04 -27.10
CA PHE A 250 -11.39 9.59 -27.86
C PHE A 250 -11.81 10.03 -29.26
N ALA A 251 -12.54 9.18 -29.99
CA ALA A 251 -13.01 9.50 -31.34
C ALA A 251 -13.99 10.70 -31.33
N GLU A 252 -14.81 10.80 -30.28
CA GLU A 252 -15.78 11.88 -30.07
C GLU A 252 -15.19 13.15 -29.44
N LYS A 253 -13.90 13.16 -29.09
CA LYS A 253 -13.17 14.26 -28.43
C LYS A 253 -13.81 14.71 -27.09
N ARG A 254 -14.32 13.77 -26.32
CA ARG A 254 -14.90 13.98 -24.98
C ARG A 254 -14.13 13.20 -23.90
N LYS A 255 -14.36 13.52 -22.64
CA LYS A 255 -13.85 12.70 -21.53
C LYS A 255 -14.60 11.38 -21.47
N PRO A 256 -13.90 10.24 -21.24
CA PRO A 256 -14.57 8.97 -20.99
C PRO A 256 -15.25 8.97 -19.63
N VAL A 257 -16.32 8.18 -19.51
CA VAL A 257 -17.01 7.91 -18.25
C VAL A 257 -16.93 6.41 -18.01
N PHE A 258 -16.06 6.03 -17.09
CA PHE A 258 -15.89 4.64 -16.70
C PHE A 258 -16.84 4.31 -15.56
N ASN A 259 -17.85 3.50 -15.82
CA ASN A 259 -18.79 3.05 -14.80
C ASN A 259 -18.34 1.70 -14.27
N PRO A 260 -18.39 1.50 -12.95
CA PRO A 260 -18.41 0.15 -12.40
C PRO A 260 -19.76 -0.46 -12.79
N GLU A 261 -19.78 -1.56 -13.51
CA GLU A 261 -20.90 -2.49 -13.53
C GLU A 261 -20.72 -3.50 -12.40
#